data_1939d3f095a7f2594898746a87765ab3
#
_entry.id   1939d3f095a7f2594898746a87765ab3
#
_cell.length_a   1.000
_cell.length_b   1.000
_cell.length_c   1.000
_cell.angle_alpha   90.00
_cell.angle_beta   90.00
_cell.angle_gamma   90.00
#
_symmetry.space_group_name_H-M   'P 1'
#
loop_
_entity.id
_entity.type
_entity.pdbx_description
1 polymer ?
#
loop_
_entity_poly.entity_id
_entity_poly.type
_entity_poly.pdbx_seq_one_letter_code
_entity_poly.pdbx_strand_id
1 'polypeptide(L)'
;MVVNNGEDRMNLKYFLIFGIVLALCCPVTASAQTLEQAKKQQVEAALKGPHGKQITASVKKYSNMYKVDEKMVHAIILTESGYNPKAVSSCGAKGLGQLMEPTFRARNVGNNIYDIDTNIHATVKHYAGLLSRARGNHYIALAAYNAGFGYVDKYKGQVPPSIKPYVNKVFYNLKVIETVTF
;
A
#
# COMPACT_ATOMS: atom_id res chain seq x y z
N MET A 1 32.57 -45.60 49.99
CA MET A 1 31.47 -45.33 49.05
C MET A 1 31.27 -43.80 49.05
N VAL A 2 31.91 -43.16 48.10
CA VAL A 2 31.87 -41.67 47.96
C VAL A 2 30.98 -41.38 46.78
N VAL A 3 29.85 -40.73 47.02
CA VAL A 3 28.94 -40.28 45.96
C VAL A 3 29.31 -38.87 45.58
N ASN A 4 29.63 -38.70 44.30
CA ASN A 4 30.11 -37.48 43.67
C ASN A 4 28.89 -36.58 43.31
N ASN A 5 28.71 -35.48 44.06
CA ASN A 5 27.69 -34.48 43.84
C ASN A 5 28.36 -33.23 43.19
N GLY A 6 28.71 -33.30 41.90
CA GLY A 6 29.43 -32.19 41.26
C GLY A 6 28.94 -31.74 39.90
N GLU A 7 27.96 -32.40 39.24
CA GLU A 7 27.65 -32.11 37.82
C GLU A 7 26.37 -31.39 37.52
N ASP A 8 25.46 -31.20 38.49
CA ASP A 8 24.15 -30.59 38.21
C ASP A 8 24.07 -29.06 38.34
N ARG A 9 25.16 -28.37 38.71
CA ARG A 9 25.13 -26.89 38.88
C ARG A 9 25.59 -26.09 37.64
N MET A 10 26.15 -26.74 36.64
CA MET A 10 26.70 -26.03 35.47
C MET A 10 25.66 -25.80 34.34
N ASN A 11 24.61 -26.62 34.28
CA ASN A 11 23.60 -26.51 33.22
C ASN A 11 22.54 -25.43 33.44
N LEU A 12 22.29 -24.97 34.66
CA LEU A 12 21.25 -23.97 34.94
C LEU A 12 21.70 -22.53 34.65
N LYS A 13 23.01 -22.25 34.74
CA LYS A 13 23.52 -20.91 34.39
C LYS A 13 23.54 -20.64 32.89
N TYR A 14 23.78 -21.65 32.07
CA TYR A 14 23.78 -21.50 30.60
C TYR A 14 22.36 -21.41 30.03
N PHE A 15 21.35 -22.02 30.67
CA PHE A 15 19.95 -21.89 30.26
C PHE A 15 19.39 -20.49 30.54
N LEU A 16 19.81 -19.83 31.61
CA LEU A 16 19.42 -18.45 31.93
C LEU A 16 20.10 -17.42 31.04
N ILE A 17 21.34 -17.67 30.58
CA ILE A 17 22.06 -16.75 29.68
C ILE A 17 21.53 -16.86 28.25
N PHE A 18 21.13 -18.06 27.80
CA PHE A 18 20.54 -18.24 26.45
C PHE A 18 19.10 -17.68 26.34
N GLY A 19 18.34 -17.72 27.43
CA GLY A 19 16.99 -17.13 27.48
C GLY A 19 16.99 -15.59 27.48
N ILE A 20 18.02 -14.95 28.00
CA ILE A 20 18.12 -13.48 28.09
C ILE A 20 18.66 -12.89 26.78
N VAL A 21 19.51 -13.62 26.03
CA VAL A 21 20.05 -13.14 24.74
C VAL A 21 18.99 -13.17 23.63
N LEU A 22 17.97 -14.04 23.70
CA LEU A 22 16.85 -14.04 22.74
C LEU A 22 15.82 -12.90 22.99
N ALA A 23 15.82 -12.30 24.18
CA ALA A 23 14.90 -11.21 24.52
C ALA A 23 15.44 -9.81 24.18
N LEU A 24 16.73 -9.68 23.82
CA LEU A 24 17.36 -8.40 23.47
C LEU A 24 17.54 -8.15 21.97
N CYS A 25 17.11 -9.10 21.14
CA CYS A 25 17.25 -8.95 19.69
C CYS A 25 15.88 -8.83 19.01
N CYS A 26 15.09 -7.76 19.24
CA CYS A 26 14.17 -7.18 18.26
C CYS A 26 13.23 -6.05 18.76
N PRO A 27 13.69 -4.85 19.12
CA PRO A 27 12.78 -3.71 19.21
C PRO A 27 12.32 -3.26 17.80
N VAL A 28 13.11 -3.53 16.75
CA VAL A 28 12.80 -3.11 15.37
C VAL A 28 11.71 -3.97 14.73
N THR A 29 11.70 -5.27 14.97
CA THR A 29 10.66 -6.17 14.43
C THR A 29 9.31 -5.99 15.11
N ALA A 30 9.29 -5.74 16.42
CA ALA A 30 8.06 -5.47 17.15
C ALA A 30 7.39 -4.16 16.69
N SER A 31 8.16 -3.11 16.40
CA SER A 31 7.62 -1.83 15.90
C SER A 31 7.10 -1.93 14.46
N ALA A 32 7.74 -2.71 13.60
CA ALA A 32 7.29 -2.94 12.23
C ALA A 32 6.00 -3.76 12.20
N GLN A 33 5.88 -4.81 13.02
CA GLN A 33 4.67 -5.62 13.15
C GLN A 33 3.49 -4.82 13.70
N THR A 34 3.71 -3.93 14.67
CA THR A 34 2.67 -3.05 15.20
C THR A 34 2.18 -2.04 14.16
N LEU A 35 3.07 -1.51 13.33
CA LEU A 35 2.69 -0.60 12.24
C LEU A 35 1.87 -1.30 11.15
N GLU A 36 2.26 -2.49 10.75
CA GLU A 36 1.53 -3.30 9.77
C GLU A 36 0.13 -3.66 10.29
N GLN A 37 0.05 -4.07 11.55
CA GLN A 37 -1.22 -4.39 12.19
C GLN A 37 -2.14 -3.18 12.31
N ALA A 38 -1.62 -2.01 12.67
CA ALA A 38 -2.38 -0.77 12.69
C ALA A 38 -2.89 -0.37 11.30
N LYS A 39 -2.08 -0.55 10.27
CA LYS A 39 -2.48 -0.33 8.88
C LYS A 39 -3.57 -1.30 8.42
N LYS A 40 -3.44 -2.58 8.76
CA LYS A 40 -4.47 -3.58 8.49
C LYS A 40 -5.81 -3.20 9.13
N GLN A 41 -5.81 -2.84 10.41
CA GLN A 41 -7.01 -2.37 11.11
C GLN A 41 -7.62 -1.13 10.45
N GLN A 42 -6.80 -0.18 9.99
CA GLN A 42 -7.27 1.00 9.25
C GLN A 42 -8.01 0.59 7.98
N VAL A 43 -7.44 -0.34 7.20
CA VAL A 43 -8.06 -0.85 5.96
C VAL A 43 -9.39 -1.55 6.28
N GLU A 44 -9.39 -2.48 7.23
CA GLU A 44 -10.58 -3.21 7.63
C GLU A 44 -11.69 -2.27 8.13
N ALA A 45 -11.35 -1.26 8.91
CA ALA A 45 -12.30 -0.25 9.38
C ALA A 45 -12.88 0.57 8.22
N ALA A 46 -12.05 1.00 7.26
CA ALA A 46 -12.50 1.72 6.09
C ALA A 46 -13.45 0.88 5.22
N LEU A 47 -13.14 -0.41 5.02
CA LEU A 47 -13.94 -1.33 4.21
C LEU A 47 -15.24 -1.78 4.91
N LYS A 48 -15.29 -1.77 6.24
CA LYS A 48 -16.51 -1.99 7.04
C LYS A 48 -17.36 -0.70 7.16
N GLY A 49 -16.79 0.45 6.85
CA GLY A 49 -17.43 1.75 6.92
C GLY A 49 -18.53 1.95 5.86
N PRO A 50 -19.24 3.11 5.90
CA PRO A 50 -20.42 3.36 5.08
C PRO A 50 -20.17 3.30 3.57
N HIS A 51 -18.95 3.53 3.13
CA HIS A 51 -18.55 3.49 1.71
C HIS A 51 -17.83 2.20 1.30
N GLY A 52 -17.48 1.34 2.25
CA GLY A 52 -16.60 0.18 2.00
C GLY A 52 -17.14 -0.77 0.95
N LYS A 53 -18.41 -1.15 1.04
CA LYS A 53 -19.06 -2.04 0.05
C LYS A 53 -19.02 -1.45 -1.36
N GLN A 54 -19.33 -0.15 -1.50
CA GLN A 54 -19.31 0.53 -2.79
C GLN A 54 -17.88 0.60 -3.35
N ILE A 55 -16.90 0.94 -2.51
CA ILE A 55 -15.49 1.00 -2.91
C ILE A 55 -15.02 -0.37 -3.41
N THR A 56 -15.22 -1.44 -2.64
CA THR A 56 -14.81 -2.80 -3.03
C THR A 56 -15.49 -3.25 -4.33
N ALA A 57 -16.80 -3.02 -4.46
CA ALA A 57 -17.53 -3.37 -5.68
C ALA A 57 -17.00 -2.62 -6.91
N SER A 58 -16.77 -1.29 -6.80
CA SER A 58 -16.23 -0.48 -7.89
C SER A 58 -14.79 -0.86 -8.24
N VAL A 59 -13.93 -1.10 -7.24
CA VAL A 59 -12.55 -1.58 -7.48
C VAL A 59 -12.58 -2.89 -8.24
N LYS A 60 -13.33 -3.89 -7.77
CA LYS A 60 -13.46 -5.19 -8.45
C LYS A 60 -13.97 -5.05 -9.87
N LYS A 61 -15.04 -4.26 -10.08
CA LYS A 61 -15.64 -4.01 -11.40
C LYS A 61 -14.61 -3.46 -12.39
N TYR A 62 -13.92 -2.38 -12.02
CA TYR A 62 -13.02 -1.69 -12.94
C TYR A 62 -11.65 -2.37 -13.07
N SER A 63 -11.16 -3.04 -12.02
CA SER A 63 -9.96 -3.88 -12.11
C SER A 63 -10.16 -5.00 -13.13
N ASN A 64 -11.30 -5.67 -13.11
CA ASN A 64 -11.65 -6.69 -14.11
C ASN A 64 -11.77 -6.11 -15.53
N MET A 65 -12.38 -4.92 -15.66
CA MET A 65 -12.58 -4.25 -16.95
C MET A 65 -11.24 -3.88 -17.60
N TYR A 66 -10.29 -3.34 -16.83
CA TYR A 66 -8.99 -2.87 -17.34
C TYR A 66 -7.85 -3.85 -17.15
N LYS A 67 -8.12 -5.08 -16.63
CA LYS A 67 -7.14 -6.15 -16.42
C LYS A 67 -5.96 -5.71 -15.55
N VAL A 68 -6.24 -5.01 -14.47
CA VAL A 68 -5.27 -4.65 -13.44
C VAL A 68 -5.56 -5.40 -12.15
N ASP A 69 -4.53 -5.58 -11.33
CA ASP A 69 -4.67 -6.25 -10.04
C ASP A 69 -5.53 -5.42 -9.08
N GLU A 70 -6.59 -6.03 -8.53
CA GLU A 70 -7.52 -5.43 -7.58
C GLU A 70 -6.81 -4.97 -6.30
N LYS A 71 -5.87 -5.78 -5.79
CA LYS A 71 -5.10 -5.46 -4.59
C LYS A 71 -4.17 -4.26 -4.81
N MET A 72 -3.60 -4.15 -6.00
CA MET A 72 -2.79 -2.98 -6.37
C MET A 72 -3.64 -1.70 -6.41
N VAL A 73 -4.86 -1.76 -6.92
CA VAL A 73 -5.79 -0.60 -6.90
C VAL A 73 -6.13 -0.20 -5.46
N HIS A 74 -6.43 -1.17 -4.59
CA HIS A 74 -6.65 -0.90 -3.18
C HIS A 74 -5.41 -0.28 -2.51
N ALA A 75 -4.20 -0.74 -2.84
CA ALA A 75 -2.95 -0.18 -2.31
C ALA A 75 -2.72 1.27 -2.76
N ILE A 76 -3.07 1.60 -4.01
CA ILE A 76 -3.06 2.98 -4.52
C ILE A 76 -4.05 3.83 -3.71
N ILE A 77 -5.31 3.42 -3.58
CA ILE A 77 -6.34 4.17 -2.84
C ILE A 77 -5.94 4.38 -1.36
N LEU A 78 -5.39 3.34 -0.72
CA LEU A 78 -4.87 3.45 0.64
C LEU A 78 -3.72 4.47 0.75
N THR A 79 -2.83 4.49 -0.25
CA THR A 79 -1.68 5.41 -0.29
C THR A 79 -2.12 6.85 -0.50
N GLU A 80 -3.08 7.08 -1.40
CA GLU A 80 -3.52 8.39 -1.86
C GLU A 80 -4.45 9.08 -0.86
N SER A 81 -5.49 8.39 -0.41
CA SER A 81 -6.55 9.01 0.40
C SER A 81 -6.82 8.32 1.73
N GLY A 82 -6.23 7.14 1.99
CA GLY A 82 -6.63 6.31 3.12
C GLY A 82 -8.11 5.91 3.06
N TYR A 83 -8.66 5.71 1.86
CA TYR A 83 -10.07 5.43 1.59
C TYR A 83 -11.04 6.61 1.87
N ASN A 84 -10.55 7.85 1.97
CA ASN A 84 -11.42 9.02 2.12
C ASN A 84 -11.90 9.53 0.74
N PRO A 85 -13.20 9.39 0.40
CA PRO A 85 -13.73 9.83 -0.90
C PRO A 85 -13.76 11.36 -1.06
N LYS A 86 -13.66 12.11 0.05
CA LYS A 86 -13.65 13.57 0.07
C LYS A 86 -12.27 14.18 0.27
N ALA A 87 -11.20 13.37 0.18
CA ALA A 87 -9.84 13.86 0.36
C ALA A 87 -9.48 14.93 -0.68
N VAL A 88 -8.80 15.99 -0.21
CA VAL A 88 -8.24 17.05 -1.05
C VAL A 88 -6.81 17.32 -0.56
N SER A 89 -5.83 17.25 -1.47
CA SER A 89 -4.45 17.59 -1.16
C SER A 89 -4.20 19.09 -1.24
N SER A 90 -3.07 19.56 -0.69
CA SER A 90 -2.63 20.96 -0.83
C SER A 90 -2.43 21.40 -2.29
N CYS A 91 -2.14 20.45 -3.19
CA CYS A 91 -2.00 20.70 -4.62
C CYS A 91 -3.31 20.57 -5.42
N GLY A 92 -4.45 20.30 -4.74
CA GLY A 92 -5.76 20.20 -5.37
C GLY A 92 -6.09 18.85 -5.98
N ALA A 93 -5.34 17.77 -5.67
CA ALA A 93 -5.72 16.41 -6.01
C ALA A 93 -6.93 15.96 -5.16
N LYS A 94 -7.86 15.18 -5.74
CA LYS A 94 -9.18 14.96 -5.17
C LYS A 94 -9.59 13.48 -5.17
N GLY A 95 -10.36 13.12 -4.13
CA GLY A 95 -11.07 11.84 -4.00
C GLY A 95 -10.17 10.65 -3.69
N LEU A 96 -10.69 9.44 -3.89
CA LEU A 96 -10.05 8.18 -3.50
C LEU A 96 -8.68 7.98 -4.14
N GLY A 97 -8.55 8.24 -5.44
CA GLY A 97 -7.30 8.11 -6.19
C GLY A 97 -6.47 9.38 -6.26
N GLN A 98 -6.84 10.45 -5.55
CA GLN A 98 -6.13 11.75 -5.55
C GLN A 98 -5.79 12.23 -6.97
N LEU A 99 -6.79 12.25 -7.83
CA LEU A 99 -6.61 12.71 -9.21
C LEU A 99 -6.66 14.24 -9.29
N MET A 100 -5.76 14.80 -10.08
CA MET A 100 -5.88 16.20 -10.50
C MET A 100 -7.07 16.34 -11.45
N GLU A 101 -7.80 17.45 -11.36
CA GLU A 101 -8.98 17.72 -12.18
C GLU A 101 -8.76 17.49 -13.68
N PRO A 102 -7.66 18.00 -14.31
CA PRO A 102 -7.39 17.71 -15.72
C PRO A 102 -7.19 16.22 -16.02
N THR A 103 -6.50 15.49 -15.12
CA THR A 103 -6.29 14.04 -15.26
C THR A 103 -7.62 13.29 -15.19
N PHE A 104 -8.49 13.64 -14.25
CA PHE A 104 -9.79 13.05 -14.10
C PHE A 104 -10.65 13.27 -15.36
N ARG A 105 -10.78 14.52 -15.82
CA ARG A 105 -11.55 14.85 -17.02
C ARG A 105 -11.05 14.13 -18.27
N ALA A 106 -9.74 14.02 -18.43
CA ALA A 106 -9.15 13.28 -19.55
C ALA A 106 -9.46 11.77 -19.54
N ARG A 107 -9.99 11.21 -18.44
CA ARG A 107 -10.44 9.81 -18.41
C ARG A 107 -11.81 9.62 -19.03
N ASN A 108 -12.61 10.67 -19.13
CA ASN A 108 -13.95 10.65 -19.73
C ASN A 108 -14.84 9.52 -19.18
N VAL A 109 -14.99 9.48 -17.87
CA VAL A 109 -15.75 8.43 -17.14
C VAL A 109 -16.91 8.99 -16.33
N GLY A 110 -17.09 10.31 -16.35
CA GLY A 110 -18.11 11.05 -15.61
C GLY A 110 -17.63 12.46 -15.26
N ASN A 111 -18.42 13.21 -14.53
CA ASN A 111 -18.18 14.63 -14.24
C ASN A 111 -18.02 14.96 -12.74
N ASN A 112 -18.30 14.01 -11.85
CA ASN A 112 -18.16 14.22 -10.40
C ASN A 112 -16.95 13.46 -9.85
N ILE A 113 -15.86 14.18 -9.59
CA ILE A 113 -14.60 13.63 -9.06
C ILE A 113 -14.73 13.10 -7.62
N TYR A 114 -15.78 13.49 -6.88
CA TYR A 114 -16.01 13.00 -5.51
C TYR A 114 -16.99 11.82 -5.45
N ASP A 115 -17.62 11.45 -6.58
CA ASP A 115 -18.41 10.24 -6.66
C ASP A 115 -17.48 9.02 -6.61
N ILE A 116 -17.81 8.06 -5.75
CA ILE A 116 -16.95 6.91 -5.47
C ILE A 116 -16.74 6.05 -6.72
N ASP A 117 -17.81 5.70 -7.43
CA ASP A 117 -17.72 4.84 -8.61
C ASP A 117 -16.93 5.53 -9.74
N THR A 118 -17.24 6.80 -9.98
CA THR A 118 -16.60 7.62 -11.01
C THR A 118 -15.12 7.86 -10.72
N ASN A 119 -14.76 8.18 -9.45
CA ASN A 119 -13.36 8.40 -9.07
C ASN A 119 -12.54 7.11 -9.20
N ILE A 120 -13.07 5.97 -8.73
CA ILE A 120 -12.41 4.67 -8.85
C ILE A 120 -12.27 4.28 -10.33
N HIS A 121 -13.31 4.47 -11.14
CA HIS A 121 -13.23 4.23 -12.58
C HIS A 121 -12.07 5.04 -13.22
N ALA A 122 -12.01 6.35 -12.92
CA ALA A 122 -10.93 7.21 -13.43
C ALA A 122 -9.55 6.73 -12.94
N THR A 123 -9.43 6.38 -11.67
CA THR A 123 -8.20 5.88 -11.03
C THR A 123 -7.68 4.63 -11.72
N VAL A 124 -8.54 3.62 -11.87
CA VAL A 124 -8.17 2.34 -12.49
C VAL A 124 -7.81 2.53 -13.96
N LYS A 125 -8.63 3.28 -14.72
CA LYS A 125 -8.37 3.60 -16.13
C LYS A 125 -7.06 4.37 -16.31
N HIS A 126 -6.76 5.31 -15.41
CA HIS A 126 -5.51 6.05 -15.41
C HIS A 126 -4.32 5.13 -15.16
N TYR A 127 -4.38 4.35 -14.07
CA TYR A 127 -3.30 3.42 -13.73
C TYR A 127 -3.06 2.38 -14.82
N ALA A 128 -4.11 1.78 -15.37
CA ALA A 128 -4.01 0.83 -16.48
C ALA A 128 -3.29 1.43 -17.72
N GLY A 129 -3.62 2.67 -18.07
CA GLY A 129 -2.95 3.38 -19.16
C GLY A 129 -1.46 3.63 -18.89
N LEU A 130 -1.13 4.00 -17.64
CA LEU A 130 0.26 4.17 -17.22
C LEU A 130 1.02 2.84 -17.23
N LEU A 131 0.40 1.76 -16.75
CA LEU A 131 1.00 0.42 -16.71
C LEU A 131 1.26 -0.10 -18.12
N SER A 132 0.33 0.10 -19.05
CA SER A 132 0.50 -0.24 -20.46
C SER A 132 1.67 0.53 -21.07
N ARG A 133 1.75 1.86 -20.87
CA ARG A 133 2.87 2.69 -21.34
C ARG A 133 4.20 2.28 -20.71
N ALA A 134 4.19 1.86 -19.44
CA ALA A 134 5.35 1.32 -18.74
C ALA A 134 5.69 -0.14 -19.12
N ARG A 135 5.00 -0.73 -20.12
CA ARG A 135 5.19 -2.12 -20.56
C ARG A 135 5.08 -3.14 -19.42
N GLY A 136 4.10 -2.94 -18.53
CA GLY A 136 3.86 -3.80 -17.38
C GLY A 136 4.78 -3.53 -16.17
N ASN A 137 5.68 -2.56 -16.23
CA ASN A 137 6.53 -2.22 -15.10
C ASN A 137 5.76 -1.38 -14.06
N HIS A 138 5.34 -2.02 -12.97
CA HIS A 138 4.59 -1.36 -11.89
C HIS A 138 5.36 -0.23 -11.22
N TYR A 139 6.70 -0.34 -11.04
CA TYR A 139 7.51 0.71 -10.43
C TYR A 139 7.47 2.00 -11.24
N ILE A 140 7.60 1.88 -12.58
CA ILE A 140 7.55 3.01 -13.51
C ILE A 140 6.12 3.56 -13.61
N ALA A 141 5.10 2.68 -13.66
CA ALA A 141 3.70 3.10 -13.70
C ALA A 141 3.30 3.89 -12.45
N LEU A 142 3.70 3.44 -11.27
CA LEU A 142 3.45 4.14 -10.00
C LEU A 142 4.22 5.46 -9.92
N ALA A 143 5.47 5.48 -10.37
CA ALA A 143 6.23 6.73 -10.46
C ALA A 143 5.54 7.74 -11.38
N ALA A 144 5.01 7.28 -12.52
CA ALA A 144 4.25 8.12 -13.45
C ALA A 144 2.87 8.52 -12.92
N TYR A 145 2.25 7.68 -12.08
CA TYR A 145 1.00 8.04 -11.39
C TYR A 145 1.20 9.26 -10.49
N ASN A 146 2.28 9.27 -9.73
CA ASN A 146 2.61 10.37 -8.82
C ASN A 146 3.13 11.63 -9.51
N ALA A 147 4.07 11.48 -10.48
CA ALA A 147 4.81 12.62 -11.05
C ALA A 147 4.57 12.87 -12.54
N GLY A 148 3.80 12.00 -13.19
CA GLY A 148 3.60 12.03 -14.64
C GLY A 148 4.78 11.48 -15.43
N PHE A 149 4.52 10.94 -16.63
CA PHE A 149 5.57 10.44 -17.51
C PHE A 149 6.55 11.51 -17.97
N GLY A 150 6.11 12.76 -18.13
CA GLY A 150 7.01 13.86 -18.52
C GLY A 150 8.17 14.07 -17.54
N TYR A 151 7.98 13.71 -16.26
CA TYR A 151 9.06 13.73 -15.28
C TYR A 151 9.86 12.42 -15.29
N VAL A 152 9.17 11.28 -15.32
CA VAL A 152 9.81 9.94 -15.26
C VAL A 152 10.71 9.68 -16.48
N ASP A 153 10.30 10.11 -17.68
CA ASP A 153 11.05 9.90 -18.91
C ASP A 153 12.46 10.54 -18.87
N LYS A 154 12.66 11.61 -18.08
CA LYS A 154 13.98 12.23 -17.86
C LYS A 154 14.97 11.29 -17.16
N TYR A 155 14.48 10.26 -16.49
CA TYR A 155 15.27 9.27 -15.76
C TYR A 155 15.50 7.97 -16.53
N LYS A 156 15.30 7.98 -17.86
CA LYS A 156 15.66 6.88 -18.79
C LYS A 156 15.14 5.52 -18.34
N GLY A 157 13.88 5.44 -17.92
CA GLY A 157 13.24 4.19 -17.50
C GLY A 157 13.56 3.75 -16.07
N GLN A 158 14.12 4.61 -15.25
CA GLN A 158 14.32 4.39 -13.82
C GLN A 158 13.32 5.18 -13.00
N VAL A 159 13.02 4.71 -11.78
CA VAL A 159 12.22 5.48 -10.82
C VAL A 159 13.07 6.67 -10.31
N PRO A 160 12.59 7.91 -10.47
CA PRO A 160 13.30 9.09 -9.96
C PRO A 160 13.54 8.97 -8.44
N PRO A 161 14.73 9.33 -7.93
CA PRO A 161 15.05 9.22 -6.50
C PRO A 161 14.02 9.89 -5.59
N SER A 162 13.50 11.06 -5.97
CA SER A 162 12.46 11.80 -5.22
C SER A 162 11.11 11.09 -5.17
N ILE A 163 10.84 10.16 -6.10
CA ILE A 163 9.57 9.43 -6.19
C ILE A 163 9.67 8.02 -5.55
N LYS A 164 10.88 7.51 -5.32
CA LYS A 164 11.07 6.20 -4.68
C LYS A 164 10.29 6.03 -3.35
N PRO A 165 10.24 7.03 -2.44
CA PRO A 165 9.46 6.89 -1.20
C PRO A 165 7.97 6.64 -1.46
N TYR A 166 7.38 7.30 -2.46
CA TYR A 166 5.98 7.08 -2.85
C TYR A 166 5.78 5.64 -3.36
N VAL A 167 6.60 5.21 -4.31
CA VAL A 167 6.52 3.86 -4.89
C VAL A 167 6.66 2.80 -3.79
N ASN A 168 7.64 2.95 -2.90
CA ASN A 168 7.85 2.05 -1.78
C ASN A 168 6.64 2.01 -0.83
N LYS A 169 6.00 3.17 -0.58
CA LYS A 169 4.78 3.26 0.23
C LYS A 169 3.63 2.48 -0.38
N VAL A 170 3.44 2.55 -1.71
CA VAL A 170 2.40 1.76 -2.40
C VAL A 170 2.67 0.27 -2.26
N PHE A 171 3.90 -0.19 -2.48
CA PHE A 171 4.24 -1.61 -2.32
C PHE A 171 4.15 -2.09 -0.86
N TYR A 172 4.49 -1.25 0.11
CA TYR A 172 4.26 -1.55 1.53
C TYR A 172 2.75 -1.73 1.80
N ASN A 173 1.93 -0.80 1.31
CA ASN A 173 0.48 -0.89 1.45
C ASN A 173 -0.09 -2.12 0.70
N LEU A 174 0.48 -2.51 -0.44
CA LEU A 174 0.09 -3.73 -1.15
C LEU A 174 0.30 -4.98 -0.27
N LYS A 175 1.43 -5.10 0.42
CA LYS A 175 1.66 -6.20 1.38
C LYS A 175 0.60 -6.24 2.48
N VAL A 176 0.22 -5.08 3.03
CA VAL A 176 -0.87 -5.00 4.01
C VAL A 176 -2.19 -5.46 3.40
N ILE A 177 -2.53 -4.99 2.19
CA ILE A 177 -3.75 -5.36 1.46
C ILE A 177 -3.82 -6.88 1.19
N GLU A 178 -2.69 -7.53 0.92
CA GLU A 178 -2.62 -8.99 0.72
C GLU A 178 -3.03 -9.80 1.95
N THR A 179 -2.96 -9.21 3.15
CA THR A 179 -3.39 -9.83 4.42
C THR A 179 -4.86 -9.57 4.77
N VAL A 180 -5.56 -8.74 3.99
CA VAL A 180 -6.98 -8.38 4.20
C VAL A 180 -7.87 -9.23 3.31
N THR A 181 -9.02 -9.68 3.85
CA THR A 181 -10.08 -10.36 3.10
C THR A 181 -11.14 -9.33 2.70
N PHE A 182 -11.50 -9.30 1.41
CA PHE A 182 -12.51 -8.42 0.82
C PHE A 182 -13.85 -9.10 0.63
#